data_0b43cf14f09586e128b77909cc2e0454
#
_entry.id   0b43cf14f09586e128b77909cc2e0454
#
_cell.length_a   1.000
_cell.length_b   1.000
_cell.length_c   1.000
_cell.angle_alpha   90.00
_cell.angle_beta   90.00
_cell.angle_gamma   90.00
#
_symmetry.space_group_name_H-M   'P 1'
#
loop_
_entity.id
_entity.type
_entity.pdbx_description
1 polymer ?
#
loop_
_entity_poly.entity_id
_entity_poly.type
_entity_poly.pdbx_seq_one_letter_code
_entity_poly.pdbx_strand_id
1 'polypeptide(L)'
;MEARSVEEIPTGNGWQYEPKWDGFRCIAFRDREQVYLQSKNGQPLARYFPDVADAIAVLPAKQFVLDGELVIPVGGALFFDELQLRLHPAASRVQKLAKAHPASYIVFDLLAENGQVYLQRVLRERRQLLEHFARSNFRSAKNVRFSPATTEVRIASEWFNKAGGDLDGIIAKRLDAPYASGERTAAVKVKQIRTADCVVGGFRYASGARIIGSLLLGLYGNDGLLHHVGFTSSFTREQRRELTKKFEALKKAPGFTGNAPGGPSRWSKERTAEWEPVEPRVVVEVAYDHFTGGRFRHGTKIVRWRPDKAPRKCTMDQVEHREGKSLALLRSTM
;
A
#
# COMPACT_ATOMS: atom_id res chain seq x y z
N MET A 1 -14.04 -8.61 5.67
CA MET A 1 -14.43 -7.23 6.03
C MET A 1 -13.53 -6.25 5.30
N GLU A 2 -14.08 -5.18 4.70
CA GLU A 2 -13.34 -4.10 4.04
C GLU A 2 -13.48 -2.79 4.80
N ALA A 3 -12.60 -1.78 4.53
CA ALA A 3 -12.64 -0.49 5.18
C ALA A 3 -12.99 0.63 4.18
N ARG A 4 -13.94 1.51 4.54
CA ARG A 4 -14.25 2.74 3.83
C ARG A 4 -13.19 3.81 4.12
N SER A 5 -12.77 4.58 3.12
CA SER A 5 -11.82 5.69 3.36
C SER A 5 -12.53 6.87 4.03
N VAL A 6 -11.86 7.45 5.02
CA VAL A 6 -12.24 8.68 5.71
C VAL A 6 -11.01 9.58 5.86
N GLU A 7 -11.21 10.87 6.09
CA GLU A 7 -10.13 11.85 6.18
C GLU A 7 -9.47 11.88 7.56
N GLU A 8 -10.26 11.63 8.63
CA GLU A 8 -9.80 11.71 10.01
C GLU A 8 -10.02 10.41 10.76
N ILE A 9 -9.18 10.18 11.79
CA ILE A 9 -9.34 9.04 12.70
C ILE A 9 -10.63 9.26 13.49
N PRO A 10 -11.62 8.34 13.41
CA PRO A 10 -12.86 8.49 14.14
C PRO A 10 -12.59 8.50 15.64
N THR A 11 -13.33 9.31 16.37
CA THR A 11 -13.24 9.45 17.84
C THR A 11 -14.47 8.86 18.52
N GLY A 12 -14.44 8.79 19.85
CA GLY A 12 -15.53 8.29 20.69
C GLY A 12 -15.41 6.78 20.98
N ASN A 13 -16.35 6.30 21.82
CA ASN A 13 -16.38 4.92 22.27
C ASN A 13 -16.82 3.96 21.13
N GLY A 14 -16.36 2.73 21.21
CA GLY A 14 -16.78 1.68 20.27
C GLY A 14 -15.85 1.45 19.08
N TRP A 15 -14.69 2.08 19.06
CA TRP A 15 -13.66 1.86 18.05
C TRP A 15 -12.44 1.10 18.60
N GLN A 16 -11.92 0.17 17.80
CA GLN A 16 -10.59 -0.41 17.91
C GLN A 16 -9.75 0.09 16.76
N TYR A 17 -8.56 0.57 17.06
CA TYR A 17 -7.60 1.07 16.08
C TYR A 17 -6.46 0.08 15.90
N GLU A 18 -6.03 -0.09 14.66
CA GLU A 18 -4.94 -0.97 14.26
C GLU A 18 -4.04 -0.25 13.25
N PRO A 19 -2.71 -0.53 13.24
CA PRO A 19 -1.86 -0.07 12.16
C PRO A 19 -2.35 -0.61 10.81
N LYS A 20 -2.41 0.23 9.80
CA LYS A 20 -2.68 -0.21 8.44
C LYS A 20 -1.36 -0.61 7.78
N TRP A 21 -1.09 -1.90 7.83
CA TRP A 21 0.09 -2.49 7.20
C TRP A 21 0.02 -2.34 5.68
N ASP A 22 1.17 -2.06 5.03
CA ASP A 22 1.27 -1.98 3.57
C ASP A 22 1.79 -3.32 3.02
N GLY A 23 0.85 -4.18 2.61
CA GLY A 23 1.15 -5.53 2.17
C GLY A 23 0.10 -6.14 1.25
N PHE A 24 0.02 -7.47 1.25
CA PHE A 24 -1.03 -8.23 0.60
C PHE A 24 -1.92 -8.87 1.65
N ARG A 25 -3.19 -8.47 1.69
CA ARG A 25 -4.16 -9.12 2.56
C ARG A 25 -4.27 -10.59 2.23
N CYS A 26 -4.19 -11.41 3.26
CA CYS A 26 -4.22 -12.85 3.16
C CYS A 26 -5.14 -13.45 4.23
N ILE A 27 -6.03 -14.35 3.80
CA ILE A 27 -6.73 -15.25 4.70
C ILE A 27 -5.99 -16.58 4.68
N ALA A 28 -5.50 -17.02 5.84
CA ALA A 28 -4.82 -18.29 6.01
C ALA A 28 -5.76 -19.31 6.61
N PHE A 29 -5.95 -20.40 5.89
CA PHE A 29 -6.72 -21.56 6.33
C PHE A 29 -5.75 -22.67 6.69
N ARG A 30 -6.01 -23.36 7.79
CA ARG A 30 -5.34 -24.59 8.14
C ARG A 30 -6.37 -25.64 8.53
N ASP A 31 -6.24 -26.81 7.91
CA ASP A 31 -6.94 -28.01 8.32
C ASP A 31 -5.93 -29.16 8.39
N ARG A 32 -5.55 -29.55 9.61
CA ARG A 32 -4.52 -30.55 9.91
C ARG A 32 -3.20 -30.23 9.22
N GLU A 33 -2.79 -30.99 8.22
CA GLU A 33 -1.54 -30.80 7.48
C GLU A 33 -1.70 -29.88 6.26
N GLN A 34 -2.94 -29.51 5.90
CA GLN A 34 -3.22 -28.66 4.75
C GLN A 34 -3.20 -27.20 5.14
N VAL A 35 -2.45 -26.39 4.39
CA VAL A 35 -2.41 -24.93 4.50
C VAL A 35 -2.80 -24.31 3.18
N TYR A 36 -3.78 -23.41 3.22
CA TYR A 36 -4.19 -22.64 2.07
C TYR A 36 -4.11 -21.14 2.41
N LEU A 37 -3.43 -20.37 1.55
CA LEU A 37 -3.32 -18.91 1.64
C LEU A 37 -4.11 -18.29 0.50
N GLN A 38 -5.04 -17.40 0.84
CA GLN A 38 -5.96 -16.78 -0.11
C GLN A 38 -5.83 -15.26 -0.09
N SER A 39 -5.68 -14.65 -1.25
CA SER A 39 -5.69 -13.19 -1.40
C SER A 39 -7.08 -12.61 -1.19
N LYS A 40 -7.17 -11.28 -1.07
CA LYS A 40 -8.43 -10.53 -1.01
C LYS A 40 -9.42 -10.91 -2.14
N ASN A 41 -8.89 -11.21 -3.34
CA ASN A 41 -9.69 -11.52 -4.52
C ASN A 41 -9.87 -13.03 -4.75
N GLY A 42 -9.64 -13.86 -3.72
CA GLY A 42 -9.82 -15.31 -3.80
C GLY A 42 -8.67 -16.08 -4.48
N GLN A 43 -7.58 -15.40 -4.92
CA GLN A 43 -6.48 -16.07 -5.61
C GLN A 43 -5.55 -16.79 -4.63
N PRO A 44 -5.02 -17.98 -4.98
CA PRO A 44 -4.09 -18.72 -4.14
C PRO A 44 -2.74 -18.01 -4.04
N LEU A 45 -2.20 -17.87 -2.82
CA LEU A 45 -0.94 -17.20 -2.52
C LEU A 45 0.18 -18.14 -2.07
N ALA A 46 -0.11 -19.37 -1.64
CA ALA A 46 0.88 -20.28 -1.04
C ALA A 46 2.11 -20.53 -1.93
N ARG A 47 1.93 -20.64 -3.26
CA ARG A 47 3.04 -20.79 -4.21
C ARG A 47 4.03 -19.61 -4.22
N TYR A 48 3.56 -18.41 -3.87
CA TYR A 48 4.36 -17.18 -3.85
C TYR A 48 4.94 -16.88 -2.47
N PHE A 49 4.36 -17.47 -1.42
CA PHE A 49 4.75 -17.30 -0.02
C PHE A 49 4.91 -18.66 0.68
N PRO A 50 5.82 -19.54 0.17
CA PRO A 50 6.04 -20.85 0.76
C PRO A 50 6.56 -20.74 2.20
N ASP A 51 7.40 -19.75 2.49
CA ASP A 51 7.92 -19.43 3.82
C ASP A 51 6.83 -19.11 4.85
N VAL A 52 5.73 -18.47 4.43
CA VAL A 52 4.57 -18.24 5.29
C VAL A 52 3.71 -19.50 5.42
N ALA A 53 3.50 -20.24 4.32
CA ALA A 53 2.78 -21.51 4.38
C ALA A 53 3.45 -22.49 5.35
N ASP A 54 4.79 -22.61 5.29
CA ASP A 54 5.59 -23.44 6.21
C ASP A 54 5.46 -22.95 7.66
N ALA A 55 5.49 -21.62 7.87
CA ALA A 55 5.32 -21.03 9.20
C ALA A 55 3.92 -21.29 9.80
N ILE A 56 2.87 -21.28 8.98
CA ILE A 56 1.51 -21.66 9.40
C ILE A 56 1.43 -23.16 9.69
N ALA A 57 2.10 -24.02 8.91
CA ALA A 57 2.08 -25.46 9.08
C ALA A 57 2.71 -25.95 10.39
N VAL A 58 3.65 -25.20 10.96
CA VAL A 58 4.30 -25.56 12.24
C VAL A 58 3.59 -25.05 13.49
N LEU A 59 2.51 -24.24 13.35
CA LEU A 59 1.74 -23.80 14.51
C LEU A 59 1.15 -24.99 15.27
N PRO A 60 1.05 -24.95 16.61
CA PRO A 60 0.45 -26.02 17.41
C PRO A 60 -0.99 -26.32 17.05
N ALA A 61 -1.83 -25.28 16.91
CA ALA A 61 -3.23 -25.43 16.48
C ALA A 61 -3.31 -26.04 15.08
N LYS A 62 -4.19 -27.02 14.88
CA LYS A 62 -4.30 -27.79 13.64
C LYS A 62 -5.50 -27.39 12.75
N GLN A 63 -6.45 -26.61 13.29
CA GLN A 63 -7.65 -26.24 12.56
C GLN A 63 -8.05 -24.81 12.90
N PHE A 64 -7.86 -23.87 11.95
CA PHE A 64 -8.16 -22.46 12.15
C PHE A 64 -8.24 -21.68 10.82
N VAL A 65 -8.85 -20.49 10.91
CA VAL A 65 -8.86 -19.48 9.85
C VAL A 65 -8.44 -18.13 10.43
N LEU A 66 -7.36 -17.57 9.90
CA LEU A 66 -6.81 -16.27 10.29
C LEU A 66 -6.93 -15.25 9.17
N ASP A 67 -7.18 -13.98 9.51
CA ASP A 67 -7.10 -12.85 8.58
C ASP A 67 -5.91 -11.95 8.97
N GLY A 68 -5.11 -11.60 8.00
CA GLY A 68 -3.87 -10.85 8.23
C GLY A 68 -3.32 -10.20 6.97
N GLU A 69 -2.12 -9.64 7.11
CA GLU A 69 -1.37 -8.99 6.03
C GLU A 69 -0.03 -9.68 5.83
N LEU A 70 0.29 -10.03 4.58
CA LEU A 70 1.63 -10.48 4.19
C LEU A 70 2.51 -9.25 3.96
N VAL A 71 3.65 -9.20 4.62
CA VAL A 71 4.63 -8.12 4.49
C VAL A 71 6.04 -8.71 4.32
N ILE A 72 6.96 -7.96 3.71
CA ILE A 72 8.37 -8.35 3.64
C ILE A 72 9.22 -7.31 4.36
N PRO A 73 9.77 -7.67 5.55
CA PRO A 73 10.71 -6.84 6.28
C PRO A 73 12.11 -6.95 5.69
N VAL A 74 12.75 -5.80 5.42
CA VAL A 74 14.17 -5.72 5.02
C VAL A 74 14.81 -4.57 5.83
N GLY A 75 15.92 -4.82 6.52
CA GLY A 75 16.62 -3.80 7.29
C GLY A 75 15.79 -3.12 8.40
N GLY A 76 14.65 -3.71 8.81
CA GLY A 76 13.75 -3.15 9.83
C GLY A 76 12.57 -2.35 9.27
N ALA A 77 12.51 -2.12 7.97
CA ALA A 77 11.41 -1.45 7.25
C ALA A 77 10.58 -2.46 6.42
N LEU A 78 9.38 -2.09 6.01
CA LEU A 78 8.52 -2.89 5.14
C LEU A 78 8.67 -2.45 3.69
N PHE A 79 8.91 -3.40 2.79
CA PHE A 79 9.12 -3.14 1.37
C PHE A 79 8.04 -3.82 0.52
N PHE A 80 7.09 -3.04 0.05
CA PHE A 80 6.01 -3.54 -0.81
C PHE A 80 6.52 -4.07 -2.17
N ASP A 81 7.58 -3.48 -2.71
CA ASP A 81 8.18 -3.95 -3.98
C ASP A 81 8.69 -5.39 -3.88
N GLU A 82 9.21 -5.80 -2.71
CA GLU A 82 9.63 -7.18 -2.47
C GLU A 82 8.46 -8.17 -2.54
N LEU A 83 7.25 -7.76 -2.09
CA LEU A 83 6.03 -8.56 -2.26
C LEU A 83 5.68 -8.75 -3.74
N GLN A 84 5.80 -7.68 -4.54
CA GLN A 84 5.53 -7.75 -5.97
C GLN A 84 6.53 -8.65 -6.70
N LEU A 85 7.81 -8.66 -6.29
CA LEU A 85 8.82 -9.54 -6.85
C LEU A 85 8.51 -11.02 -6.64
N ARG A 86 7.78 -11.35 -5.55
CA ARG A 86 7.33 -12.72 -5.26
C ARG A 86 6.29 -13.24 -6.26
N LEU A 87 5.48 -12.37 -6.88
CA LEU A 87 4.48 -12.77 -7.88
C LEU A 87 5.14 -13.14 -9.22
N HIS A 88 5.87 -14.25 -9.22
CA HIS A 88 6.65 -14.70 -10.37
C HIS A 88 6.26 -16.14 -10.79
N PRO A 89 6.19 -16.47 -12.10
CA PRO A 89 5.81 -17.80 -12.56
C PRO A 89 6.84 -18.88 -12.21
N ALA A 90 8.14 -18.55 -12.17
CA ALA A 90 9.20 -19.53 -11.87
C ALA A 90 9.34 -19.78 -10.37
N ALA A 91 9.04 -21.03 -9.94
CA ALA A 91 9.12 -21.45 -8.54
C ALA A 91 10.53 -21.29 -7.95
N SER A 92 11.60 -21.59 -8.71
CA SER A 92 13.00 -21.43 -8.27
C SER A 92 13.33 -20.00 -7.87
N ARG A 93 12.83 -18.99 -8.62
CA ARG A 93 13.00 -17.58 -8.28
C ARG A 93 12.24 -17.22 -7.00
N VAL A 94 11.02 -17.71 -6.84
CA VAL A 94 10.22 -17.48 -5.62
C VAL A 94 10.95 -18.07 -4.41
N GLN A 95 11.47 -19.29 -4.50
CA GLN A 95 12.23 -19.92 -3.42
C GLN A 95 13.50 -19.15 -3.06
N LYS A 96 14.24 -18.66 -4.06
CA LYS A 96 15.41 -17.80 -3.85
C LYS A 96 15.06 -16.53 -3.09
N LEU A 97 13.99 -15.83 -3.51
CA LEU A 97 13.53 -14.61 -2.86
C LEU A 97 12.98 -14.87 -1.45
N ALA A 98 12.29 -16.01 -1.22
CA ALA A 98 11.79 -16.40 0.08
C ALA A 98 12.92 -16.63 1.10
N LYS A 99 14.05 -17.15 0.66
CA LYS A 99 15.24 -17.33 1.50
C LYS A 99 15.98 -16.02 1.76
N ALA A 100 16.07 -15.14 0.75
CA ALA A 100 16.79 -13.87 0.87
C ALA A 100 16.04 -12.87 1.76
N HIS A 101 14.73 -12.70 1.53
CA HIS A 101 13.87 -11.75 2.24
C HIS A 101 12.58 -12.46 2.66
N PRO A 102 12.59 -13.21 3.79
CA PRO A 102 11.42 -13.96 4.25
C PRO A 102 10.23 -13.04 4.53
N ALA A 103 9.05 -13.45 4.06
CA ALA A 103 7.82 -12.76 4.36
C ALA A 103 7.36 -13.03 5.81
N SER A 104 6.64 -12.08 6.38
CA SER A 104 5.95 -12.21 7.66
C SER A 104 4.45 -12.09 7.44
N TYR A 105 3.68 -12.83 8.24
CA TYR A 105 2.23 -12.76 8.27
C TYR A 105 1.77 -12.06 9.55
N ILE A 106 1.22 -10.85 9.42
CA ILE A 106 0.75 -10.03 10.54
C ILE A 106 -0.75 -10.26 10.69
N VAL A 107 -1.14 -11.00 11.73
CA VAL A 107 -2.51 -11.44 11.98
C VAL A 107 -3.27 -10.40 12.79
N PHE A 108 -4.47 -10.05 12.37
CA PHE A 108 -5.33 -9.07 13.02
C PHE A 108 -6.77 -9.57 13.30
N ASP A 109 -7.18 -10.74 12.80
CA ASP A 109 -8.48 -11.35 13.13
C ASP A 109 -8.41 -12.89 13.15
N LEU A 110 -9.24 -13.52 14.00
CA LEU A 110 -9.44 -14.97 14.07
C LEU A 110 -10.89 -15.25 13.66
N LEU A 111 -11.06 -15.99 12.57
CA LEU A 111 -12.37 -16.23 11.95
C LEU A 111 -12.98 -17.59 12.30
N ALA A 112 -12.13 -18.58 12.56
CA ALA A 112 -12.54 -19.90 13.02
C ALA A 112 -11.40 -20.61 13.76
N GLU A 113 -11.75 -21.51 14.68
CA GLU A 113 -10.82 -22.42 15.38
C GLU A 113 -11.55 -23.69 15.79
N ASN A 114 -10.91 -24.87 15.57
CA ASN A 114 -11.40 -26.18 15.98
C ASN A 114 -12.87 -26.46 15.59
N GLY A 115 -13.23 -26.11 14.35
CA GLY A 115 -14.58 -26.26 13.80
C GLY A 115 -15.58 -25.18 14.24
N GLN A 116 -15.23 -24.31 15.17
CA GLN A 116 -16.08 -23.21 15.61
C GLN A 116 -15.84 -21.96 14.77
N VAL A 117 -16.90 -21.40 14.16
CA VAL A 117 -16.86 -20.21 13.31
C VAL A 117 -17.21 -18.97 14.12
N TYR A 118 -16.40 -17.90 13.99
CA TYR A 118 -16.53 -16.66 14.77
C TYR A 118 -17.04 -15.46 13.98
N LEU A 119 -17.41 -15.61 12.73
CA LEU A 119 -17.82 -14.51 11.84
C LEU A 119 -18.95 -13.64 12.40
N GLN A 120 -19.90 -14.26 13.12
CA GLN A 120 -21.04 -13.57 13.71
C GLN A 120 -20.74 -12.97 15.11
N ARG A 121 -19.61 -13.31 15.72
CA ARG A 121 -19.20 -12.69 16.98
C ARG A 121 -18.76 -11.25 16.75
N VAL A 122 -18.99 -10.40 17.73
CA VAL A 122 -18.53 -8.99 17.68
C VAL A 122 -17.00 -8.92 17.75
N LEU A 123 -16.39 -7.88 17.18
CA LEU A 123 -14.93 -7.74 17.10
C LEU A 123 -14.25 -7.86 18.47
N ARG A 124 -14.85 -7.29 19.52
CA ARG A 124 -14.30 -7.36 20.90
C ARG A 124 -14.05 -8.80 21.34
N GLU A 125 -14.97 -9.70 21.07
CA GLU A 125 -14.84 -11.12 21.41
C GLU A 125 -13.81 -11.81 20.53
N ARG A 126 -13.86 -11.57 19.21
CA ARG A 126 -12.87 -12.15 18.27
C ARG A 126 -11.45 -11.70 18.60
N ARG A 127 -11.27 -10.45 19.06
CA ARG A 127 -9.97 -9.93 19.50
C ARG A 127 -9.44 -10.67 20.71
N GLN A 128 -10.27 -10.92 21.72
CA GLN A 128 -9.89 -11.71 22.90
C GLN A 128 -9.50 -13.14 22.52
N LEU A 129 -10.27 -13.78 21.63
CA LEU A 129 -9.96 -15.10 21.11
C LEU A 129 -8.63 -15.11 20.33
N LEU A 130 -8.39 -14.11 19.48
CA LEU A 130 -7.14 -13.98 18.75
C LEU A 130 -5.94 -13.78 19.69
N GLU A 131 -6.08 -12.98 20.75
CA GLU A 131 -5.03 -12.78 21.77
C GLU A 131 -4.68 -14.09 22.50
N HIS A 132 -5.68 -14.88 22.85
CA HIS A 132 -5.49 -16.20 23.45
C HIS A 132 -4.80 -17.14 22.44
N PHE A 133 -5.29 -17.20 21.23
CA PHE A 133 -4.72 -18.01 20.14
C PHE A 133 -3.26 -17.64 19.87
N ALA A 134 -2.93 -16.36 19.78
CA ALA A 134 -1.58 -15.88 19.51
C ALA A 134 -0.59 -16.27 20.60
N ARG A 135 -0.97 -16.11 21.87
CA ARG A 135 -0.14 -16.53 23.03
C ARG A 135 0.21 -18.01 23.00
N SER A 136 -0.74 -18.85 22.60
CA SER A 136 -0.57 -20.30 22.58
C SER A 136 0.17 -20.81 21.32
N ASN A 137 0.08 -20.09 20.21
CA ASN A 137 0.51 -20.63 18.91
C ASN A 137 1.68 -19.89 18.24
N PHE A 138 1.83 -18.56 18.38
CA PHE A 138 2.78 -17.81 17.54
C PHE A 138 4.24 -17.91 18.00
N ARG A 139 4.52 -18.41 19.19
CA ARG A 139 5.90 -18.57 19.69
C ARG A 139 6.74 -19.56 18.84
N SER A 140 6.10 -20.53 18.21
CA SER A 140 6.75 -21.54 17.38
C SER A 140 7.11 -21.05 15.96
N ALA A 141 6.56 -19.93 15.52
CA ALA A 141 6.71 -19.43 14.14
C ALA A 141 7.14 -17.96 14.14
N LYS A 142 8.45 -17.72 13.92
CA LYS A 142 9.03 -16.36 13.91
C LYS A 142 8.41 -15.42 12.87
N ASN A 143 7.84 -15.95 11.79
CA ASN A 143 7.27 -15.20 10.69
C ASN A 143 5.77 -14.94 10.85
N VAL A 144 5.11 -15.48 11.90
CA VAL A 144 3.72 -15.17 12.23
C VAL A 144 3.72 -14.18 13.38
N ARG A 145 3.10 -13.03 13.18
CA ARG A 145 3.11 -11.92 14.12
C ARG A 145 1.67 -11.50 14.43
N PHE A 146 1.48 -11.05 15.66
CA PHE A 146 0.22 -10.49 16.12
C PHE A 146 0.20 -8.97 15.90
N SER A 147 -0.84 -8.45 15.24
CA SER A 147 -1.01 -7.00 15.02
C SER A 147 -1.42 -6.31 16.31
N PRO A 148 -0.75 -5.22 16.73
CA PRO A 148 -1.21 -4.43 17.86
C PRO A 148 -2.58 -3.81 17.59
N ALA A 149 -3.34 -3.59 18.65
CA ALA A 149 -4.60 -2.86 18.62
C ALA A 149 -4.73 -2.01 19.88
N THR A 150 -5.48 -0.92 19.78
CA THR A 150 -5.80 -0.04 20.92
C THR A 150 -7.21 0.51 20.78
N THR A 151 -7.83 0.88 21.89
CA THR A 151 -9.07 1.66 21.92
C THR A 151 -8.82 3.15 22.16
N GLU A 152 -7.56 3.54 22.41
CA GLU A 152 -7.16 4.90 22.67
C GLU A 152 -6.78 5.62 21.37
N VAL A 153 -7.56 6.65 21.00
CA VAL A 153 -7.31 7.47 19.81
C VAL A 153 -5.95 8.17 19.85
N ARG A 154 -5.46 8.52 21.05
CA ARG A 154 -4.13 9.12 21.23
C ARG A 154 -3.03 8.18 20.74
N ILE A 155 -3.08 6.90 21.13
CA ILE A 155 -2.11 5.89 20.69
C ILE A 155 -2.21 5.68 19.17
N ALA A 156 -3.42 5.60 18.62
CA ALA A 156 -3.63 5.49 17.18
C ALA A 156 -3.04 6.69 16.42
N SER A 157 -3.21 7.91 16.94
CA SER A 157 -2.62 9.14 16.37
C SER A 157 -1.09 9.13 16.45
N GLU A 158 -0.51 8.59 17.53
CA GLU A 158 0.94 8.41 17.63
C GLU A 158 1.46 7.42 16.58
N TRP A 159 0.78 6.30 16.37
CA TRP A 159 1.12 5.36 15.30
C TRP A 159 1.05 6.02 13.93
N PHE A 160 -0.04 6.79 13.68
CA PHE A 160 -0.22 7.51 12.42
C PHE A 160 0.91 8.50 12.13
N ASN A 161 1.35 9.25 13.16
CA ASN A 161 2.36 10.29 13.03
C ASN A 161 3.81 9.76 13.03
N LYS A 162 4.08 8.70 13.82
CA LYS A 162 5.45 8.16 14.03
C LYS A 162 5.86 7.09 13.03
N ALA A 163 4.91 6.50 12.34
CA ALA A 163 5.18 5.32 11.50
C ALA A 163 5.96 5.60 10.21
N GLY A 164 6.24 6.86 9.93
CA GLY A 164 7.34 7.33 9.05
C GLY A 164 7.32 6.92 7.58
N GLY A 165 6.55 5.98 7.12
CA GLY A 165 6.58 5.57 5.73
C GLY A 165 6.18 4.13 5.47
N ASP A 166 6.32 3.29 6.47
CA ASP A 166 6.08 1.86 6.39
C ASP A 166 4.62 1.47 6.65
N LEU A 167 3.84 2.36 7.26
CA LEU A 167 2.40 2.18 7.44
C LEU A 167 1.63 3.01 6.41
N ASP A 168 0.61 2.40 5.84
CA ASP A 168 -0.32 3.09 4.93
C ASP A 168 -1.36 3.94 5.70
N GLY A 169 -1.34 3.93 7.03
CA GLY A 169 -2.24 4.69 7.90
C GLY A 169 -2.77 3.89 9.10
N ILE A 170 -4.04 4.11 9.42
CA ILE A 170 -4.76 3.45 10.51
C ILE A 170 -6.04 2.81 9.99
N ILE A 171 -6.37 1.63 10.51
CA ILE A 171 -7.68 1.00 10.38
C ILE A 171 -8.41 1.19 11.72
N ALA A 172 -9.63 1.73 11.68
CA ALA A 172 -10.53 1.76 12.82
C ALA A 172 -11.71 0.81 12.56
N LYS A 173 -11.97 -0.11 13.48
CA LYS A 173 -13.01 -1.14 13.39
C LYS A 173 -14.02 -0.95 14.53
N ARG A 174 -15.30 -1.16 14.26
CA ARG A 174 -16.35 -1.14 15.28
C ARG A 174 -16.21 -2.35 16.18
N LEU A 175 -16.09 -2.12 17.50
CA LEU A 175 -15.96 -3.18 18.52
C LEU A 175 -17.21 -4.07 18.62
N ASP A 176 -18.37 -3.52 18.31
CA ASP A 176 -19.69 -4.16 18.39
C ASP A 176 -20.13 -4.81 17.06
N ALA A 177 -19.30 -4.77 16.02
CA ALA A 177 -19.66 -5.31 14.73
C ALA A 177 -19.17 -6.75 14.51
N PRO A 178 -19.97 -7.59 13.81
CA PRO A 178 -19.53 -8.88 13.33
C PRO A 178 -18.50 -8.72 12.18
N TYR A 179 -17.94 -9.84 11.72
CA TYR A 179 -17.05 -9.84 10.57
C TYR A 179 -17.88 -9.75 9.26
N ALA A 180 -18.13 -8.53 8.81
CA ALA A 180 -18.89 -8.25 7.59
C ALA A 180 -18.03 -8.51 6.33
N SER A 181 -18.04 -9.76 5.85
CA SER A 181 -17.23 -10.18 4.70
C SER A 181 -17.66 -9.45 3.42
N GLY A 182 -16.70 -8.83 2.70
CA GLY A 182 -16.96 -8.07 1.48
C GLY A 182 -17.58 -6.69 1.68
N GLU A 183 -18.05 -6.36 2.90
CA GLU A 183 -18.72 -5.09 3.21
C GLU A 183 -17.76 -4.05 3.79
N ARG A 184 -18.17 -2.77 3.72
CA ARG A 184 -17.42 -1.60 4.21
C ARG A 184 -18.12 -0.86 5.36
N THR A 185 -19.01 -1.56 6.06
CA THR A 185 -19.88 -0.99 7.11
C THR A 185 -19.20 -0.94 8.46
N ALA A 186 -18.42 -1.95 8.81
CA ALA A 186 -17.84 -2.15 10.14
C ALA A 186 -16.42 -1.59 10.33
N ALA A 187 -15.79 -1.07 9.29
CA ALA A 187 -14.43 -0.54 9.37
C ALA A 187 -14.22 0.69 8.48
N VAL A 188 -13.36 1.58 8.95
CA VAL A 188 -12.86 2.72 8.18
C VAL A 188 -11.33 2.73 8.17
N LYS A 189 -10.75 3.39 7.16
CA LYS A 189 -9.31 3.57 7.03
C LYS A 189 -8.97 5.03 6.83
N VAL A 190 -7.98 5.50 7.56
CA VAL A 190 -7.35 6.81 7.38
C VAL A 190 -5.99 6.56 6.76
N LYS A 191 -5.78 7.05 5.55
CA LYS A 191 -4.50 6.91 4.85
C LYS A 191 -3.60 8.10 5.13
N GLN A 192 -2.31 7.85 5.27
CA GLN A 192 -1.32 8.91 5.32
C GLN A 192 -1.10 9.45 3.89
N ILE A 193 -1.64 10.63 3.64
CA ILE A 193 -1.46 11.34 2.37
C ILE A 193 -0.28 12.31 2.51
N ARG A 194 0.64 12.24 1.57
CA ARG A 194 1.81 13.10 1.47
C ARG A 194 1.70 14.00 0.27
N THR A 195 2.49 15.07 0.25
CA THR A 195 2.58 15.94 -0.92
C THR A 195 4.01 16.00 -1.45
N ALA A 196 4.13 16.24 -2.75
CA ALA A 196 5.39 16.53 -3.41
C ALA A 196 5.19 17.58 -4.49
N ASP A 197 6.17 18.47 -4.64
CA ASP A 197 6.23 19.41 -5.77
C ASP A 197 6.83 18.71 -6.97
N CYS A 198 6.07 18.57 -8.04
CA CYS A 198 6.47 17.88 -9.26
C CYS A 198 6.50 18.82 -10.45
N VAL A 199 7.43 18.59 -11.38
CA VAL A 199 7.49 19.27 -12.66
C VAL A 199 6.59 18.56 -13.66
N VAL A 200 5.79 19.29 -14.44
CA VAL A 200 5.07 18.72 -15.57
C VAL A 200 6.03 18.63 -16.75
N GLY A 201 6.42 17.40 -17.14
CA GLY A 201 7.31 17.13 -18.25
C GLY A 201 6.59 16.69 -19.53
N GLY A 202 5.28 16.41 -19.45
CA GLY A 202 4.48 15.99 -20.59
C GLY A 202 3.01 15.78 -20.25
N PHE A 203 2.23 15.37 -21.24
CA PHE A 203 0.83 14.99 -21.07
C PHE A 203 0.40 13.89 -22.03
N ARG A 204 -0.74 13.27 -21.75
CA ARG A 204 -1.44 12.38 -22.68
C ARG A 204 -2.82 12.93 -22.96
N TYR A 205 -3.26 12.74 -24.20
CA TYR A 205 -4.66 12.99 -24.56
C TYR A 205 -5.58 11.92 -23.97
N ALA A 206 -6.83 12.27 -23.76
CA ALA A 206 -7.86 11.30 -23.41
C ALA A 206 -8.17 10.42 -24.63
N SER A 207 -8.57 9.18 -24.40
CA SER A 207 -8.93 8.25 -25.46
C SER A 207 -10.04 8.83 -26.35
N GLY A 208 -9.82 8.85 -27.67
CA GLY A 208 -10.80 9.33 -28.65
C GLY A 208 -11.04 10.84 -28.68
N ALA A 209 -10.26 11.65 -27.96
CA ALA A 209 -10.46 13.10 -27.93
C ALA A 209 -9.13 13.85 -27.81
N ARG A 210 -8.99 14.98 -28.52
CA ARG A 210 -7.82 15.86 -28.45
C ARG A 210 -7.93 16.84 -27.26
N ILE A 211 -8.18 16.28 -26.09
CA ILE A 211 -8.17 17.00 -24.80
C ILE A 211 -7.29 16.25 -23.82
N ILE A 212 -6.64 16.97 -22.89
CA ILE A 212 -5.74 16.34 -21.90
C ILE A 212 -6.50 15.32 -21.05
N GLY A 213 -6.01 14.09 -21.06
CA GLY A 213 -6.43 12.99 -20.18
C GLY A 213 -5.63 12.97 -18.88
N SER A 214 -4.30 13.17 -18.96
CA SER A 214 -3.41 13.18 -17.80
C SER A 214 -2.20 14.06 -18.03
N LEU A 215 -1.67 14.66 -16.95
CA LEU A 215 -0.36 15.30 -16.92
C LEU A 215 0.67 14.31 -16.38
N LEU A 216 1.85 14.28 -16.99
CA LEU A 216 2.97 13.44 -16.64
C LEU A 216 3.92 14.23 -15.75
N LEU A 217 4.26 13.65 -14.58
CA LEU A 217 4.98 14.29 -13.50
C LEU A 217 6.43 13.83 -13.47
N GLY A 218 7.33 14.74 -13.15
CA GLY A 218 8.75 14.47 -13.00
C GLY A 218 9.36 15.05 -11.74
N LEU A 219 10.43 14.41 -11.30
CA LEU A 219 11.34 14.89 -10.26
C LEU A 219 12.78 14.83 -10.79
N TYR A 220 13.60 15.78 -10.37
CA TYR A 220 15.02 15.79 -10.68
C TYR A 220 15.77 14.80 -9.79
N GLY A 221 16.57 13.92 -10.43
CA GLY A 221 17.49 13.04 -9.74
C GLY A 221 18.78 13.73 -9.34
N ASN A 222 19.62 13.03 -8.59
CA ASN A 222 20.97 13.49 -8.22
C ASN A 222 21.91 13.64 -9.44
N ASP A 223 21.55 13.01 -10.55
CA ASP A 223 22.19 13.15 -11.88
C ASP A 223 21.81 14.45 -12.60
N GLY A 224 20.92 15.26 -12.01
CA GLY A 224 20.40 16.49 -12.58
C GLY A 224 19.42 16.30 -13.74
N LEU A 225 19.00 15.06 -14.01
CA LEU A 225 18.02 14.73 -15.06
C LEU A 225 16.60 14.73 -14.50
N LEU A 226 15.63 15.10 -15.33
CA LEU A 226 14.21 15.04 -15.00
C LEU A 226 13.66 13.65 -15.33
N HIS A 227 13.33 12.88 -14.31
CA HIS A 227 12.78 11.52 -14.44
C HIS A 227 11.26 11.53 -14.29
N HIS A 228 10.57 10.80 -15.15
CA HIS A 228 9.14 10.57 -15.04
C HIS A 228 8.82 9.72 -13.82
N VAL A 229 8.01 10.24 -12.88
CA VAL A 229 7.67 9.59 -11.62
C VAL A 229 6.20 9.21 -11.48
N GLY A 230 5.35 9.62 -12.42
CA GLY A 230 3.93 9.29 -12.36
C GLY A 230 3.04 10.27 -13.10
N PHE A 231 1.76 10.25 -12.80
CA PHE A 231 0.79 11.09 -13.49
C PHE A 231 -0.35 11.54 -12.57
N THR A 232 -1.07 12.57 -13.03
CA THR A 232 -2.34 13.02 -12.45
C THR A 232 -3.40 13.13 -13.53
N SER A 233 -4.64 12.70 -13.25
CA SER A 233 -5.75 12.68 -14.22
C SER A 233 -7.09 13.16 -13.62
N SER A 234 -7.09 13.58 -12.37
CA SER A 234 -8.30 14.01 -11.65
C SER A 234 -8.69 15.44 -12.02
N PHE A 235 -9.18 15.63 -13.26
CA PHE A 235 -9.62 16.92 -13.79
C PHE A 235 -11.09 16.90 -14.14
N THR A 236 -11.78 18.02 -13.88
CA THR A 236 -13.11 18.27 -14.44
C THR A 236 -13.03 18.45 -15.96
N ARG A 237 -14.17 18.38 -16.65
CA ARG A 237 -14.22 18.60 -18.12
C ARG A 237 -13.74 19.99 -18.52
N GLU A 238 -14.04 21.01 -17.73
CA GLU A 238 -13.61 22.38 -17.94
C GLU A 238 -12.10 22.53 -17.76
N GLN A 239 -11.58 22.03 -16.63
CA GLN A 239 -10.14 22.02 -16.38
C GLN A 239 -9.36 21.34 -17.51
N ARG A 240 -9.86 20.22 -18.06
CA ARG A 240 -9.20 19.54 -19.19
C ARG A 240 -9.07 20.44 -20.41
N ARG A 241 -10.08 21.25 -20.74
CA ARG A 241 -10.05 22.17 -21.88
C ARG A 241 -9.02 23.28 -21.67
N GLU A 242 -8.98 23.88 -20.48
CA GLU A 242 -8.02 24.93 -20.12
C GLU A 242 -6.60 24.40 -20.13
N LEU A 243 -6.38 23.25 -19.52
CA LEU A 243 -5.08 22.58 -19.49
C LEU A 243 -4.61 22.23 -20.89
N THR A 244 -5.50 21.81 -21.78
CA THR A 244 -5.15 21.51 -23.17
C THR A 244 -4.57 22.74 -23.86
N LYS A 245 -5.28 23.90 -23.79
CA LYS A 245 -4.79 25.16 -24.37
C LYS A 245 -3.42 25.54 -23.78
N LYS A 246 -3.27 25.45 -22.45
CA LYS A 246 -2.05 25.81 -21.75
C LYS A 246 -0.87 24.93 -22.17
N PHE A 247 -1.03 23.60 -22.15
CA PHE A 247 0.07 22.67 -22.36
C PHE A 247 0.38 22.40 -23.84
N GLU A 248 -0.58 22.55 -24.75
CA GLU A 248 -0.29 22.54 -26.18
C GLU A 248 0.64 23.70 -26.58
N ALA A 249 0.47 24.88 -25.99
CA ALA A 249 1.36 26.02 -26.19
C ALA A 249 2.79 25.81 -25.59
N LEU A 250 2.95 24.84 -24.71
CA LEU A 250 4.22 24.51 -24.05
C LEU A 250 4.91 23.28 -24.66
N LYS A 251 4.37 22.70 -25.72
CA LYS A 251 4.95 21.52 -26.36
C LYS A 251 6.39 21.79 -26.78
N LYS A 252 7.33 21.02 -26.24
CA LYS A 252 8.76 21.14 -26.53
C LYS A 252 9.49 19.86 -26.08
N ALA A 253 10.22 19.24 -26.99
CA ALA A 253 11.07 18.10 -26.66
C ALA A 253 12.31 18.55 -25.87
N PRO A 254 12.90 17.69 -25.02
CA PRO A 254 12.53 16.30 -24.78
C PRO A 254 11.46 16.12 -23.68
N GLY A 255 11.06 17.13 -22.94
CA GLY A 255 10.21 17.06 -21.75
C GLY A 255 10.93 16.42 -20.57
N PHE A 256 11.09 15.09 -20.57
CA PHE A 256 11.92 14.36 -19.61
C PHE A 256 13.32 14.15 -20.18
N THR A 257 14.35 14.35 -19.36
CA THR A 257 15.77 14.22 -19.73
C THR A 257 16.40 12.94 -19.17
N GLY A 258 15.75 12.31 -18.18
CA GLY A 258 16.09 11.00 -17.64
C GLY A 258 15.11 9.92 -18.10
N ASN A 259 14.59 9.12 -17.18
CA ASN A 259 13.58 8.09 -17.50
C ASN A 259 12.33 8.75 -18.07
N ALA A 260 11.93 8.35 -19.28
CA ALA A 260 10.75 8.86 -19.96
C ALA A 260 9.53 7.92 -19.78
N PRO A 261 8.30 8.42 -20.01
CA PRO A 261 7.09 7.56 -20.08
C PRO A 261 7.18 6.57 -21.26
N GLY A 262 6.57 5.39 -21.12
CA GLY A 262 6.45 4.41 -22.20
C GLY A 262 7.49 3.28 -22.19
N GLY A 263 8.37 3.23 -21.18
CA GLY A 263 9.19 2.05 -20.94
C GLY A 263 8.32 0.84 -20.53
N PRO A 264 8.81 -0.42 -20.76
CA PRO A 264 8.07 -1.61 -20.35
C PRO A 264 7.79 -1.55 -18.85
N SER A 265 6.52 -1.65 -18.47
CA SER A 265 6.11 -1.75 -17.08
C SER A 265 5.80 -3.21 -16.76
N ARG A 266 5.88 -3.58 -15.45
CA ARG A 266 5.50 -4.94 -14.99
C ARG A 266 4.04 -5.29 -15.33
N TRP A 267 3.22 -4.27 -15.63
CA TRP A 267 1.79 -4.40 -15.87
C TRP A 267 1.40 -4.31 -17.35
N SER A 268 2.32 -3.89 -18.22
CA SER A 268 2.07 -3.77 -19.64
C SER A 268 3.32 -4.16 -20.41
N LYS A 269 3.21 -5.16 -21.28
CA LYS A 269 4.24 -5.56 -22.24
C LYS A 269 4.21 -4.71 -23.50
N GLU A 270 3.15 -3.97 -23.73
CA GLU A 270 2.98 -3.08 -24.87
C GLU A 270 3.48 -1.68 -24.55
N ARG A 271 4.06 -0.99 -25.54
CA ARG A 271 4.38 0.44 -25.44
C ARG A 271 3.09 1.18 -25.12
N THR A 272 2.99 1.69 -23.91
CA THR A 272 1.83 2.46 -23.49
C THR A 272 1.78 3.77 -24.24
N ALA A 273 0.55 4.18 -24.54
CA ALA A 273 0.07 5.36 -25.23
C ALA A 273 1.09 6.49 -25.45
N GLU A 274 1.08 7.02 -26.66
CA GLU A 274 1.77 8.25 -27.08
C GLU A 274 1.58 9.36 -26.04
N TRP A 275 2.62 10.11 -25.82
CA TRP A 275 2.60 11.28 -24.95
C TRP A 275 3.28 12.46 -25.63
N GLU A 276 2.87 13.65 -25.24
CA GLU A 276 3.40 14.90 -25.78
C GLU A 276 4.37 15.51 -24.75
N PRO A 277 5.63 15.76 -25.12
CA PRO A 277 6.60 16.46 -24.26
C PRO A 277 6.26 17.93 -24.14
N VAL A 278 6.51 18.50 -22.96
CA VAL A 278 6.38 19.93 -22.71
C VAL A 278 7.64 20.49 -22.07
N GLU A 279 7.87 21.80 -22.26
CA GLU A 279 8.95 22.50 -21.60
C GLU A 279 8.78 22.38 -20.07
N PRO A 280 9.79 21.86 -19.32
CA PRO A 280 9.64 21.52 -17.91
C PRO A 280 9.76 22.77 -17.00
N ARG A 281 8.79 23.68 -17.13
CA ARG A 281 8.74 24.94 -16.39
C ARG A 281 7.52 25.10 -15.46
N VAL A 282 6.55 24.21 -15.56
CA VAL A 282 5.34 24.25 -14.74
C VAL A 282 5.50 23.29 -13.59
N VAL A 283 5.32 23.81 -12.36
CA VAL A 283 5.37 23.02 -11.12
C VAL A 283 3.97 22.91 -10.53
N VAL A 284 3.67 21.72 -10.01
CA VAL A 284 2.42 21.39 -9.34
C VAL A 284 2.69 20.60 -8.07
N GLU A 285 2.06 20.98 -6.98
CA GLU A 285 2.02 20.17 -5.76
C GLU A 285 0.94 19.10 -5.91
N VAL A 286 1.34 17.86 -5.71
CA VAL A 286 0.42 16.71 -5.80
C VAL A 286 0.37 15.94 -4.50
N ALA A 287 -0.83 15.46 -4.16
CA ALA A 287 -1.05 14.50 -3.08
C ALA A 287 -0.86 13.09 -3.60
N TYR A 288 -0.13 12.25 -2.86
CA TYR A 288 0.13 10.86 -3.18
C TYR A 288 0.10 9.98 -1.91
N ASP A 289 -0.13 8.69 -2.07
CA ASP A 289 -0.09 7.72 -0.98
C ASP A 289 1.27 7.01 -0.87
N HIS A 290 1.79 6.47 -1.96
CA HIS A 290 3.04 5.70 -1.98
C HIS A 290 3.95 6.09 -3.15
N PHE A 291 5.25 6.10 -2.87
CA PHE A 291 6.31 6.24 -3.85
C PHE A 291 7.27 5.06 -3.69
N THR A 292 7.40 4.23 -4.72
CA THR A 292 8.23 3.02 -4.70
C THR A 292 8.82 2.76 -6.08
N GLY A 293 10.02 2.19 -6.14
CA GLY A 293 10.68 1.90 -7.41
C GLY A 293 10.87 3.14 -8.31
N GLY A 294 11.05 4.32 -7.71
CA GLY A 294 11.22 5.60 -8.44
C GLY A 294 9.93 6.18 -9.01
N ARG A 295 8.73 5.71 -8.57
CA ARG A 295 7.44 6.17 -9.12
C ARG A 295 6.34 6.21 -8.07
N PHE A 296 5.35 7.10 -8.27
CA PHE A 296 4.09 7.02 -7.55
C PHE A 296 3.35 5.72 -7.90
N ARG A 297 2.95 4.96 -6.90
CA ARG A 297 2.26 3.67 -7.07
C ARG A 297 0.88 3.82 -7.73
N HIS A 298 0.19 4.89 -7.40
CA HIS A 298 -1.14 5.23 -7.93
C HIS A 298 -1.13 6.61 -8.60
N GLY A 299 -2.22 6.94 -9.31
CA GLY A 299 -2.43 8.30 -9.81
C GLY A 299 -2.52 9.30 -8.66
N THR A 300 -1.89 10.44 -8.85
CA THR A 300 -1.85 11.52 -7.86
C THR A 300 -3.02 12.48 -8.03
N LYS A 301 -3.27 13.32 -7.01
CA LYS A 301 -4.24 14.42 -7.09
C LYS A 301 -3.53 15.76 -6.98
N ILE A 302 -3.88 16.73 -7.83
CA ILE A 302 -3.36 18.11 -7.70
C ILE A 302 -3.92 18.72 -6.42
N VAL A 303 -3.02 19.29 -5.63
CA VAL A 303 -3.32 20.12 -4.47
C VAL A 303 -3.38 21.58 -4.92
N ARG A 304 -2.30 22.05 -5.59
CA ARG A 304 -2.23 23.42 -6.13
C ARG A 304 -1.12 23.56 -7.17
N TRP A 305 -1.21 24.59 -7.98
CA TRP A 305 -0.13 25.04 -8.86
C TRP A 305 0.91 25.82 -8.06
N ARG A 306 2.18 25.65 -8.42
CA ARG A 306 3.32 26.26 -7.73
C ARG A 306 4.13 27.16 -8.63
N PRO A 307 3.58 28.34 -9.03
CA PRO A 307 4.31 29.33 -9.84
C PRO A 307 5.51 29.93 -9.10
N ASP A 308 5.52 29.84 -7.78
CA ASP A 308 6.55 30.30 -6.86
C ASP A 308 7.76 29.35 -6.78
N LYS A 309 7.61 28.09 -7.23
CA LYS A 309 8.64 27.06 -7.08
C LYS A 309 9.46 26.89 -8.36
N ALA A 310 10.78 26.99 -8.25
CA ALA A 310 11.66 26.72 -9.38
C ALA A 310 11.67 25.21 -9.72
N PRO A 311 11.51 24.80 -10.99
CA PRO A 311 11.45 23.40 -11.40
C PRO A 311 12.63 22.56 -10.90
N ARG A 312 13.85 23.09 -10.94
CA ARG A 312 15.08 22.43 -10.48
C ARG A 312 15.11 22.11 -8.97
N LYS A 313 14.20 22.71 -8.19
CA LYS A 313 14.03 22.41 -6.75
C LYS A 313 13.03 21.29 -6.48
N CYS A 314 12.44 20.70 -7.52
CA CYS A 314 11.54 19.54 -7.42
C CYS A 314 12.37 18.27 -7.56
N THR A 315 12.98 17.82 -6.48
CA THR A 315 13.98 16.73 -6.43
C THR A 315 13.42 15.46 -5.82
N MET A 316 14.09 14.32 -6.07
CA MET A 316 13.68 12.98 -5.59
C MET A 316 13.71 12.85 -4.06
N ASP A 317 14.55 13.63 -3.36
CA ASP A 317 14.65 13.63 -1.90
C ASP A 317 13.32 13.95 -1.17
N GLN A 318 12.39 14.65 -1.84
CA GLN A 318 11.04 14.90 -1.29
C GLN A 318 10.24 13.61 -1.05
N VAL A 319 10.52 12.57 -1.83
CA VAL A 319 9.76 11.31 -1.86
C VAL A 319 10.59 10.11 -1.41
N GLU A 320 11.90 10.31 -1.16
CA GLU A 320 12.76 9.30 -0.57
C GLU A 320 12.32 8.97 0.85
N HIS A 321 12.16 7.67 1.12
CA HIS A 321 11.68 7.19 2.40
C HIS A 321 12.73 7.40 3.48
N ARG A 322 12.35 8.09 4.55
CA ARG A 322 13.02 7.91 5.84
C ARG A 322 12.74 6.50 6.32
N GLU A 323 13.77 5.80 6.80
CA GLU A 323 13.65 4.46 7.36
C GLU A 323 12.49 4.41 8.36
N GLY A 324 11.47 3.61 8.04
CA GLY A 324 10.32 3.41 8.90
C GLY A 324 10.68 2.53 10.09
N LYS A 325 10.00 2.71 11.21
CA LYS A 325 10.14 1.90 12.43
C LYS A 325 8.85 1.15 12.77
N SER A 326 8.00 0.89 11.77
CA SER A 326 6.69 0.26 11.99
C SER A 326 6.79 -1.13 12.62
N LEU A 327 7.84 -1.89 12.29
CA LEU A 327 8.10 -3.20 12.90
C LEU A 327 8.37 -3.14 14.42
N ALA A 328 8.76 -1.97 14.95
CA ALA A 328 8.89 -1.79 16.39
C ALA A 328 7.53 -1.93 17.11
N LEU A 329 6.42 -1.63 16.43
CA LEU A 329 5.07 -1.82 16.96
C LEU A 329 4.75 -3.30 17.24
N LEU A 330 5.36 -4.23 16.50
CA LEU A 330 5.17 -5.67 16.70
C LEU A 330 5.95 -6.22 17.90
N ARG A 331 6.95 -5.49 18.42
CA ARG A 331 7.78 -5.91 19.56
C ARG A 331 7.11 -5.65 20.92
N SER A 332 6.17 -4.72 20.97
CA SER A 332 5.46 -4.30 22.19
C SER A 332 4.24 -5.17 22.53
N THR A 333 3.95 -6.21 21.74
CA THR A 333 2.72 -7.03 21.83
C THR A 333 2.93 -8.45 22.34
N MET A 334 4.11 -8.79 22.90
CA MET A 334 4.38 -10.10 23.50
C MET A 334 4.61 -9.98 25.00
#